data_16d2c04ff77c2731287fa454512a438a
#
_entry.id   16d2c04ff77c2731287fa454512a438a
#
_cell.length_a   1.000
_cell.length_b   1.000
_cell.length_c   1.000
_cell.angle_alpha   90.00
_cell.angle_beta   90.00
_cell.angle_gamma   90.00
#
_symmetry.space_group_name_H-M   'P 1'
#
loop_
_entity.id
_entity.type
_entity.pdbx_description
1 polymer ?
#
loop_
_entity_poly.entity_id
_entity_poly.type
_entity_poly.pdbx_seq_one_letter_code
_entity_poly.pdbx_strand_id
1 'polypeptide(L)'
;PSLIGDSGQTVKAIAINSLLYGMMCETFARKNGFNQGLGGSMHAFFTPFGIFPNNAIVGGSGSIAPGAALYKLSNKKPGVVVCNIGDGSIACGPVWEGLMISAMDQVRTLWGENGGGMPIIFNINDNFYGMGGQTRGETMGYDMVARIAAGVMPSAMHAERVDGFNPLAVIDAYRRKIPVAKAEGPVLLDLVTYRFSGHSPSDSSTYRTKEEIEAWEAQDSIMSFGKQIVEAKIASQDELDAIWVTVKDNMLRNMKLSIDETVSPRIDIFGAENDYIGNLMFSNQKVRSFDETRKPDVLLPKEECPRVQQIAKKTRFGLDADGKPVSKNRVYQLRDGIAEPIINKFYEDPTLVAFGEDVRDWGGAFAVYRGMTEAIPYHRLFDTPIAAAGIVGGSIEDWSGER
;
A
#
# COMPACT_ATOMS: atom_id res chain seq x y z
N PRO A 1 11.49 -2.05 26.89
CA PRO A 1 12.27 -3.27 26.65
C PRO A 1 12.22 -4.23 27.84
N SER A 2 12.32 -3.72 29.07
CA SER A 2 12.26 -4.53 30.32
C SER A 2 10.91 -5.21 30.57
N LEU A 3 9.83 -4.71 29.97
CA LEU A 3 8.48 -5.27 30.13
C LEU A 3 8.18 -6.41 29.14
N ILE A 4 8.89 -6.46 28.02
CA ILE A 4 8.58 -7.34 26.90
C ILE A 4 9.63 -8.44 26.72
N GLY A 5 10.87 -8.19 27.14
CA GLY A 5 11.98 -9.12 27.01
C GLY A 5 12.82 -9.24 28.28
N ASP A 6 13.13 -10.47 28.67
CA ASP A 6 14.13 -10.76 29.71
C ASP A 6 15.52 -10.80 29.09
N SER A 7 16.54 -10.52 29.92
CA SER A 7 17.94 -10.68 29.54
C SER A 7 18.23 -12.14 29.24
N GLY A 8 18.21 -12.58 28.01
CA GLY A 8 18.37 -13.97 27.59
C GLY A 8 17.38 -14.40 26.50
N GLN A 9 16.37 -13.58 26.19
CA GLN A 9 15.49 -13.86 25.07
C GLN A 9 16.20 -13.58 23.73
N THR A 10 15.85 -14.37 22.72
CA THR A 10 16.34 -14.14 21.35
C THR A 10 15.71 -12.88 20.76
N VAL A 11 16.40 -12.21 19.84
CA VAL A 11 15.85 -11.05 19.09
C VAL A 11 14.48 -11.38 18.46
N LYS A 12 14.33 -12.60 17.93
CA LYS A 12 13.05 -13.08 17.39
C LYS A 12 11.94 -13.11 18.43
N ALA A 13 12.22 -13.63 19.63
CA ALA A 13 11.23 -13.69 20.70
C ALA A 13 10.82 -12.29 21.19
N ILE A 14 11.78 -11.37 21.29
CA ILE A 14 11.53 -9.97 21.62
C ILE A 14 10.65 -9.31 20.55
N ALA A 15 10.97 -9.50 19.27
CA ALA A 15 10.19 -8.94 18.17
C ALA A 15 8.74 -9.47 18.16
N ILE A 16 8.54 -10.76 18.34
CA ILE A 16 7.20 -11.38 18.41
C ILE A 16 6.41 -10.80 19.59
N ASN A 17 7.01 -10.73 20.77
CA ASN A 17 6.34 -10.20 21.96
C ASN A 17 6.03 -8.70 21.82
N SER A 18 6.92 -7.91 21.23
CA SER A 18 6.69 -6.49 20.94
C SER A 18 5.51 -6.29 19.99
N LEU A 19 5.44 -7.11 18.93
CA LEU A 19 4.34 -7.08 17.97
C LEU A 19 3.00 -7.44 18.65
N LEU A 20 2.96 -8.56 19.38
CA LEU A 20 1.76 -9.00 20.09
C LEU A 20 1.29 -7.96 21.11
N TYR A 21 2.20 -7.44 21.92
CA TYR A 21 1.89 -6.42 22.92
C TYR A 21 1.33 -5.14 22.28
N GLY A 22 1.99 -4.61 21.24
CA GLY A 22 1.54 -3.41 20.54
C GLY A 22 0.16 -3.57 19.89
N MET A 23 -0.10 -4.71 19.24
CA MET A 23 -1.41 -5.02 18.67
C MET A 23 -2.50 -5.17 19.72
N MET A 24 -2.20 -5.83 20.85
CA MET A 24 -3.16 -5.95 21.96
C MET A 24 -3.45 -4.60 22.61
N CYS A 25 -2.42 -3.78 22.84
CA CYS A 25 -2.59 -2.42 23.32
C CYS A 25 -3.47 -1.59 22.38
N GLU A 26 -3.31 -1.74 21.07
CA GLU A 26 -4.18 -1.08 20.09
C GLU A 26 -5.63 -1.54 20.22
N THR A 27 -5.85 -2.87 20.28
CA THR A 27 -7.18 -3.47 20.44
C THR A 27 -7.89 -3.02 21.74
N PHE A 28 -7.13 -2.85 22.83
CA PHE A 28 -7.65 -2.40 24.13
C PHE A 28 -7.62 -0.88 24.32
N ALA A 29 -7.41 -0.11 23.26
CA ALA A 29 -7.34 1.35 23.29
C ALA A 29 -6.32 1.88 24.31
N ARG A 30 -5.10 1.36 24.27
CA ARG A 30 -3.99 1.74 25.16
C ARG A 30 -2.98 2.62 24.45
N LYS A 31 -2.43 3.60 25.15
CA LYS A 31 -1.40 4.53 24.64
C LYS A 31 -0.16 3.81 24.05
N ASN A 32 0.14 2.62 24.54
CA ASN A 32 1.27 1.81 24.08
C ASN A 32 0.97 1.02 22.79
N GLY A 33 -0.25 1.11 22.24
CA GLY A 33 -0.60 0.55 20.93
C GLY A 33 0.16 1.23 19.81
N PHE A 34 0.26 0.59 18.65
CA PHE A 34 0.98 1.12 17.49
C PHE A 34 0.43 2.45 16.99
N ASN A 35 -0.88 2.63 17.07
CA ASN A 35 -1.60 3.86 16.78
C ASN A 35 -2.09 4.55 18.06
N GLN A 36 -1.43 4.29 19.17
CA GLN A 36 -1.75 4.84 20.48
C GLN A 36 -3.19 4.53 20.96
N GLY A 37 -3.75 3.40 20.50
CA GLY A 37 -5.09 2.97 20.84
C GLY A 37 -6.21 3.65 20.03
N LEU A 38 -5.88 4.41 19.00
CA LEU A 38 -6.86 5.15 18.19
C LEU A 38 -7.35 4.35 16.95
N GLY A 39 -6.62 3.32 16.53
CA GLY A 39 -6.97 2.49 15.37
C GLY A 39 -7.81 1.25 15.71
N GLY A 40 -7.79 0.79 16.94
CA GLY A 40 -8.45 -0.45 17.36
C GLY A 40 -7.87 -1.68 16.66
N SER A 41 -8.63 -2.77 16.59
CA SER A 41 -8.18 -4.04 16.01
C SER A 41 -8.06 -4.01 14.46
N MET A 42 -8.74 -3.08 13.80
CA MET A 42 -8.86 -3.06 12.34
C MET A 42 -7.88 -2.13 11.65
N HIS A 43 -7.36 -1.12 12.36
CA HIS A 43 -6.52 -0.07 11.76
C HIS A 43 -5.13 0.00 12.41
N ALA A 44 -4.66 -1.12 12.96
CA ALA A 44 -3.30 -1.23 13.46
C ALA A 44 -2.30 -1.28 12.30
N PHE A 45 -1.27 -0.43 12.34
CA PHE A 45 -0.15 -0.45 11.42
C PHE A 45 1.17 -0.19 12.14
N PHE A 46 2.25 -0.68 11.58
CA PHE A 46 3.58 -0.50 12.14
C PHE A 46 4.63 -0.53 11.04
N THR A 47 4.95 0.62 10.48
CA THR A 47 5.86 0.78 9.34
C THR A 47 7.25 0.17 9.54
N PRO A 48 7.85 0.13 10.77
CA PRO A 48 9.12 -0.56 10.99
C PRO A 48 9.10 -2.06 10.66
N PHE A 49 7.92 -2.70 10.66
CA PHE A 49 7.75 -4.09 10.21
C PHE A 49 7.17 -4.19 8.80
N GLY A 50 7.11 -3.09 8.07
CA GLY A 50 6.54 -3.05 6.73
C GLY A 50 5.01 -3.18 6.70
N ILE A 51 4.33 -2.95 7.83
CA ILE A 51 2.87 -2.92 7.92
C ILE A 51 2.43 -1.48 7.71
N PHE A 52 1.95 -1.18 6.50
CA PHE A 52 1.52 0.15 6.11
C PHE A 52 0.16 0.52 6.71
N PRO A 53 -0.17 1.82 6.77
CA PRO A 53 -1.49 2.29 7.17
C PRO A 53 -2.58 1.65 6.32
N ASN A 54 -3.46 0.92 6.97
CA ASN A 54 -4.71 0.46 6.37
C ASN A 54 -5.80 1.51 6.60
N ASN A 55 -6.89 1.42 5.86
CA ASN A 55 -7.99 2.36 5.96
C ASN A 55 -9.34 1.64 5.98
N ALA A 56 -10.38 2.34 6.43
CA ALA A 56 -11.75 1.81 6.51
C ALA A 56 -12.49 1.80 5.17
N ILE A 57 -11.88 2.34 4.12
CA ILE A 57 -12.51 2.44 2.80
C ILE A 57 -12.34 1.11 2.08
N VAL A 58 -13.44 0.43 1.80
CA VAL A 58 -13.45 -0.82 1.06
C VAL A 58 -12.84 -0.60 -0.32
N GLY A 59 -11.85 -1.39 -0.67
CA GLY A 59 -11.09 -1.24 -1.93
C GLY A 59 -10.00 -0.16 -1.91
N GLY A 60 -9.90 0.66 -0.85
CA GLY A 60 -8.91 1.75 -0.77
C GLY A 60 -7.45 1.28 -0.83
N SER A 61 -7.14 0.09 -0.31
CA SER A 61 -5.80 -0.51 -0.44
C SER A 61 -5.39 -0.72 -1.90
N GLY A 62 -6.36 -0.97 -2.79
CA GLY A 62 -6.12 -1.14 -4.22
C GLY A 62 -5.54 0.10 -4.90
N SER A 63 -5.88 1.30 -4.44
CA SER A 63 -5.35 2.56 -4.97
C SER A 63 -4.06 3.01 -4.25
N ILE A 64 -3.88 2.67 -2.99
CA ILE A 64 -2.73 3.08 -2.17
C ILE A 64 -1.48 2.23 -2.48
N ALA A 65 -1.63 0.92 -2.53
CA ALA A 65 -0.51 -0.01 -2.69
C ALA A 65 0.31 0.17 -3.99
N PRO A 66 -0.27 0.54 -5.15
CA PRO A 66 0.50 0.91 -6.33
C PRO A 66 1.48 2.06 -6.09
N GLY A 67 1.12 3.06 -5.29
CA GLY A 67 2.01 4.15 -4.91
C GLY A 67 3.23 3.68 -4.11
N ALA A 68 3.01 2.79 -3.14
CA ALA A 68 4.12 2.16 -2.40
C ALA A 68 5.03 1.32 -3.31
N ALA A 69 4.48 0.65 -4.32
CA ALA A 69 5.24 -0.09 -5.31
C ALA A 69 6.01 0.85 -6.26
N LEU A 70 5.39 1.94 -6.68
CA LEU A 70 6.01 3.00 -7.47
C LEU A 70 7.20 3.60 -6.73
N TYR A 71 7.03 3.94 -5.44
CA TYR A 71 8.11 4.42 -4.58
C TYR A 71 9.30 3.44 -4.56
N LYS A 72 9.03 2.13 -4.38
CA LYS A 72 10.10 1.12 -4.40
C LYS A 72 10.82 1.06 -5.74
N LEU A 73 10.09 1.11 -6.83
CA LEU A 73 10.66 1.09 -8.19
C LEU A 73 11.50 2.35 -8.45
N SER A 74 10.95 3.54 -8.28
CA SER A 74 11.59 4.82 -8.55
C SER A 74 12.83 5.06 -7.68
N ASN A 75 12.82 4.57 -6.44
CA ASN A 75 13.91 4.73 -5.49
C ASN A 75 14.81 3.49 -5.38
N LYS A 76 14.63 2.48 -6.25
CA LYS A 76 15.40 1.22 -6.29
C LYS A 76 15.44 0.52 -4.91
N LYS A 77 14.32 0.60 -4.15
CA LYS A 77 14.22 -0.02 -2.82
C LYS A 77 13.94 -1.52 -2.94
N PRO A 78 14.52 -2.36 -2.09
CA PRO A 78 14.32 -3.80 -2.14
C PRO A 78 12.90 -4.21 -1.70
N GLY A 79 12.54 -5.45 -2.03
CA GLY A 79 11.29 -6.08 -1.59
C GLY A 79 10.14 -5.90 -2.58
N VAL A 80 8.96 -6.33 -2.17
CA VAL A 80 7.69 -6.20 -2.90
C VAL A 80 6.63 -5.62 -1.96
N VAL A 81 5.60 -5.03 -2.53
CA VAL A 81 4.39 -4.63 -1.81
C VAL A 81 3.37 -5.75 -1.91
N VAL A 82 2.75 -6.13 -0.81
CA VAL A 82 1.61 -7.06 -0.79
C VAL A 82 0.36 -6.28 -0.43
N CYS A 83 -0.57 -6.20 -1.36
CA CYS A 83 -1.85 -5.53 -1.20
C CYS A 83 -2.93 -6.55 -0.89
N ASN A 84 -3.38 -6.63 0.37
CA ASN A 84 -4.44 -7.55 0.78
C ASN A 84 -5.81 -6.96 0.48
N ILE A 85 -6.63 -7.71 -0.25
CA ILE A 85 -7.98 -7.32 -0.70
C ILE A 85 -8.92 -8.49 -0.48
N GLY A 86 -10.13 -8.24 0.06
CA GLY A 86 -11.19 -9.25 0.08
C GLY A 86 -11.88 -9.35 -1.29
N ASP A 87 -12.40 -10.53 -1.61
CA ASP A 87 -13.12 -10.78 -2.87
C ASP A 87 -14.32 -9.83 -3.07
N GLY A 88 -15.07 -9.52 -2.00
CA GLY A 88 -16.14 -8.52 -2.04
C GLY A 88 -15.68 -7.10 -2.39
N SER A 89 -14.39 -6.80 -2.26
CA SER A 89 -13.82 -5.49 -2.58
C SER A 89 -13.40 -5.35 -4.05
N ILE A 90 -13.37 -6.43 -4.81
CA ILE A 90 -12.92 -6.43 -6.21
C ILE A 90 -13.79 -5.53 -7.10
N ALA A 91 -15.07 -5.35 -6.78
CA ALA A 91 -15.96 -4.48 -7.53
C ALA A 91 -15.68 -2.98 -7.32
N CYS A 92 -14.85 -2.61 -6.35
CA CYS A 92 -14.55 -1.21 -6.08
C CYS A 92 -13.68 -0.61 -7.20
N GLY A 93 -14.09 0.57 -7.72
CA GLY A 93 -13.34 1.31 -8.74
C GLY A 93 -11.85 1.45 -8.43
N PRO A 94 -11.46 1.87 -7.20
CA PRO A 94 -10.05 2.00 -6.79
C PRO A 94 -9.19 0.75 -6.97
N VAL A 95 -9.78 -0.45 -6.85
CA VAL A 95 -9.06 -1.71 -7.10
C VAL A 95 -8.73 -1.86 -8.59
N TRP A 96 -9.71 -1.60 -9.48
CA TRP A 96 -9.52 -1.64 -10.92
C TRP A 96 -8.50 -0.60 -11.39
N GLU A 97 -8.61 0.62 -10.89
CA GLU A 97 -7.65 1.69 -11.18
C GLU A 97 -6.23 1.29 -10.76
N GLY A 98 -6.08 0.69 -9.58
CA GLY A 98 -4.79 0.19 -9.09
C GLY A 98 -4.21 -0.95 -9.93
N LEU A 99 -5.04 -1.87 -10.41
CA LEU A 99 -4.62 -2.92 -11.35
C LEU A 99 -4.11 -2.30 -12.67
N MET A 100 -4.85 -1.31 -13.21
CA MET A 100 -4.47 -0.63 -14.47
C MET A 100 -3.16 0.13 -14.31
N ILE A 101 -3.01 0.94 -13.26
CA ILE A 101 -1.79 1.71 -13.00
C ILE A 101 -0.59 0.77 -12.83
N SER A 102 -0.76 -0.31 -12.08
CA SER A 102 0.34 -1.26 -11.82
C SER A 102 0.81 -2.00 -13.06
N ALA A 103 -0.08 -2.20 -14.05
CA ALA A 103 0.20 -2.94 -15.26
C ALA A 103 0.58 -2.05 -16.47
N MET A 104 0.82 -0.76 -16.27
CA MET A 104 1.19 0.15 -17.36
C MET A 104 2.48 -0.31 -18.07
N ASP A 105 2.39 -0.53 -19.38
CA ASP A 105 3.53 -0.99 -20.18
C ASP A 105 4.67 0.03 -20.24
N GLN A 106 4.37 1.32 -20.21
CA GLN A 106 5.38 2.38 -20.22
C GLN A 106 6.42 2.25 -19.11
N VAL A 107 6.04 1.73 -17.94
CA VAL A 107 6.95 1.53 -16.79
C VAL A 107 8.09 0.57 -17.16
N ARG A 108 7.78 -0.44 -17.99
CA ARG A 108 8.76 -1.41 -18.47
C ARG A 108 9.51 -0.96 -19.71
N THR A 109 8.87 -0.22 -20.61
CA THR A 109 9.38 0.03 -21.95
C THR A 109 9.99 1.42 -22.13
N LEU A 110 9.53 2.43 -21.39
CA LEU A 110 9.92 3.81 -21.59
C LEU A 110 10.76 4.43 -20.48
N TRP A 111 10.84 3.77 -19.31
CA TRP A 111 11.58 4.30 -18.15
C TRP A 111 13.08 3.97 -18.15
N GLY A 112 13.58 3.24 -19.15
CA GLY A 112 15.00 2.88 -19.28
C GLY A 112 15.51 2.09 -18.04
N GLU A 113 16.67 2.46 -17.51
CA GLU A 113 17.27 1.78 -16.34
C GLU A 113 16.48 1.94 -15.05
N ASN A 114 15.58 2.89 -14.96
CA ASN A 114 14.70 3.12 -13.82
C ASN A 114 13.35 2.40 -13.95
N GLY A 115 13.12 1.76 -15.10
CA GLY A 115 11.93 0.97 -15.35
C GLY A 115 12.04 -0.46 -14.83
N GLY A 116 11.00 -1.23 -15.09
CA GLY A 116 10.90 -2.63 -14.72
C GLY A 116 9.48 -3.00 -14.35
N GLY A 117 9.27 -4.18 -13.78
CA GLY A 117 7.97 -4.57 -13.25
C GLY A 117 7.60 -3.78 -12.00
N MET A 118 6.35 -3.35 -11.89
CA MET A 118 5.82 -2.82 -10.62
C MET A 118 5.91 -3.91 -9.55
N PRO A 119 6.70 -3.75 -8.46
CA PRO A 119 6.94 -4.82 -7.49
C PRO A 119 5.77 -4.98 -6.51
N ILE A 120 4.61 -5.36 -7.03
CA ILE A 120 3.36 -5.51 -6.25
C ILE A 120 2.72 -6.87 -6.45
N ILE A 121 2.18 -7.43 -5.36
CA ILE A 121 1.35 -8.62 -5.34
C ILE A 121 -0.02 -8.24 -4.79
N PHE A 122 -1.04 -8.28 -5.62
CA PHE A 122 -2.43 -8.18 -5.19
C PHE A 122 -2.84 -9.54 -4.63
N ASN A 123 -2.99 -9.62 -3.32
CA ASN A 123 -3.37 -10.83 -2.59
C ASN A 123 -4.86 -10.79 -2.30
N ILE A 124 -5.63 -11.55 -3.05
CA ILE A 124 -7.08 -11.59 -2.88
C ILE A 124 -7.44 -12.73 -1.93
N ASN A 125 -8.05 -12.38 -0.80
CA ASN A 125 -8.62 -13.35 0.12
C ASN A 125 -10.04 -13.70 -0.36
N ASP A 126 -10.11 -14.68 -1.26
CA ASP A 126 -11.37 -15.16 -1.87
C ASP A 126 -12.06 -16.14 -0.93
N ASN A 127 -12.91 -15.60 -0.04
CA ASN A 127 -13.64 -16.38 0.95
C ASN A 127 -15.13 -16.57 0.58
N PHE A 128 -15.52 -16.15 -0.62
CA PHE A 128 -16.86 -16.26 -1.21
C PHE A 128 -17.93 -15.39 -0.55
N TYR A 129 -17.58 -14.56 0.43
CA TYR A 129 -18.57 -13.76 1.18
C TYR A 129 -18.12 -12.32 1.34
N GLY A 130 -19.05 -11.40 1.04
CA GLY A 130 -18.99 -10.02 1.48
C GLY A 130 -19.36 -9.88 2.96
N MET A 131 -19.98 -8.77 3.32
CA MET A 131 -20.38 -8.52 4.70
C MET A 131 -21.56 -9.40 5.14
N GLY A 132 -22.57 -9.56 4.31
CA GLY A 132 -23.80 -10.27 4.64
C GLY A 132 -24.39 -11.07 3.50
N GLY A 133 -23.60 -11.42 2.49
CA GLY A 133 -24.06 -12.19 1.33
C GLY A 133 -22.91 -12.81 0.56
N GLN A 134 -23.25 -13.78 -0.27
CA GLN A 134 -22.32 -14.48 -1.14
C GLN A 134 -21.80 -13.53 -2.24
N THR A 135 -20.50 -13.58 -2.53
CA THR A 135 -19.92 -12.78 -3.61
C THR A 135 -20.12 -13.45 -4.95
N ARG A 136 -19.54 -14.62 -5.14
CA ARG A 136 -19.59 -15.37 -6.38
C ARG A 136 -21.02 -15.82 -6.69
N GLY A 137 -21.51 -15.43 -7.86
CA GLY A 137 -22.83 -15.84 -8.35
C GLY A 137 -24.02 -15.09 -7.76
N GLU A 138 -23.82 -14.25 -6.74
CA GLU A 138 -24.89 -13.45 -6.13
C GLU A 138 -24.65 -11.95 -6.34
N THR A 139 -23.61 -11.40 -5.71
CA THR A 139 -23.36 -9.96 -5.76
C THR A 139 -22.25 -9.55 -6.72
N MET A 140 -21.44 -10.50 -7.17
CA MET A 140 -20.27 -10.25 -8.02
C MET A 140 -20.36 -11.00 -9.36
N GLY A 141 -20.12 -10.28 -10.44
CA GLY A 141 -20.21 -10.78 -11.82
C GLY A 141 -18.97 -11.56 -12.30
N TYR A 142 -18.29 -12.29 -11.44
CA TYR A 142 -17.15 -13.14 -11.82
C TYR A 142 -17.19 -14.48 -11.11
N ASP A 143 -16.44 -15.44 -11.65
CA ASP A 143 -16.30 -16.80 -11.12
C ASP A 143 -14.90 -17.08 -10.56
N MET A 144 -13.86 -16.52 -11.19
CA MET A 144 -12.46 -16.63 -10.77
C MET A 144 -11.78 -15.28 -10.85
N VAL A 145 -11.30 -14.76 -9.71
CA VAL A 145 -10.61 -13.47 -9.64
C VAL A 145 -9.29 -13.50 -10.44
N ALA A 146 -8.57 -14.62 -10.41
CA ALA A 146 -7.35 -14.79 -11.18
C ALA A 146 -7.53 -14.52 -12.69
N ARG A 147 -8.69 -14.84 -13.27
CA ARG A 147 -8.98 -14.58 -14.70
C ARG A 147 -9.14 -13.10 -15.02
N ILE A 148 -9.60 -12.31 -14.06
CA ILE A 148 -9.69 -10.85 -14.21
C ILE A 148 -8.30 -10.28 -14.42
N ALA A 149 -7.37 -10.58 -13.52
CA ALA A 149 -6.00 -10.10 -13.60
C ALA A 149 -5.27 -10.59 -14.86
N ALA A 150 -5.46 -11.85 -15.23
CA ALA A 150 -4.88 -12.41 -16.46
C ALA A 150 -5.36 -11.68 -17.73
N GLY A 151 -6.54 -11.03 -17.68
CA GLY A 151 -7.09 -10.26 -18.79
C GLY A 151 -6.68 -8.77 -18.80
N VAL A 152 -6.12 -8.24 -17.72
CA VAL A 152 -5.71 -6.82 -17.63
C VAL A 152 -4.58 -6.51 -18.61
N MET A 153 -3.47 -7.21 -18.49
CA MET A 153 -2.30 -7.07 -19.36
C MET A 153 -1.56 -8.42 -19.42
N PRO A 154 -1.89 -9.31 -20.35
CA PRO A 154 -1.32 -10.66 -20.38
C PRO A 154 0.21 -10.73 -20.40
N SER A 155 0.87 -9.69 -20.94
CA SER A 155 2.33 -9.59 -21.01
C SER A 155 2.99 -8.96 -19.78
N ALA A 156 2.21 -8.39 -18.87
CA ALA A 156 2.75 -7.61 -17.74
C ALA A 156 2.17 -8.03 -16.38
N MET A 157 0.93 -8.50 -16.32
CA MET A 157 0.29 -8.92 -15.08
C MET A 157 0.15 -10.45 -15.03
N HIS A 158 0.78 -11.05 -14.05
CA HIS A 158 0.67 -12.49 -13.78
C HIS A 158 -0.49 -12.77 -12.82
N ALA A 159 -1.14 -13.91 -12.98
CA ALA A 159 -2.22 -14.30 -12.09
C ALA A 159 -2.19 -15.81 -11.81
N GLU A 160 -2.55 -16.17 -10.58
CA GLU A 160 -2.63 -17.57 -10.16
C GLU A 160 -3.71 -17.73 -9.10
N ARG A 161 -4.52 -18.81 -9.23
CA ARG A 161 -5.45 -19.23 -8.19
C ARG A 161 -4.78 -20.30 -7.34
N VAL A 162 -4.82 -20.12 -6.01
CA VAL A 162 -4.09 -20.94 -5.04
C VAL A 162 -5.05 -21.44 -3.97
N ASP A 163 -4.87 -22.68 -3.54
CA ASP A 163 -5.53 -23.20 -2.36
C ASP A 163 -4.97 -22.52 -1.10
N GLY A 164 -5.73 -21.57 -0.55
CA GLY A 164 -5.37 -20.82 0.64
C GLY A 164 -5.43 -21.62 1.95
N PHE A 165 -6.05 -22.82 1.92
CA PHE A 165 -6.05 -23.77 3.03
C PHE A 165 -4.80 -24.66 3.07
N ASN A 166 -4.00 -24.64 2.01
CA ASN A 166 -2.74 -25.36 1.97
C ASN A 166 -1.54 -24.41 2.18
N PRO A 167 -0.93 -24.37 3.39
CA PRO A 167 0.19 -23.48 3.66
C PRO A 167 1.38 -23.67 2.72
N LEU A 168 1.64 -24.90 2.28
CA LEU A 168 2.75 -25.19 1.35
C LEU A 168 2.46 -24.66 -0.06
N ALA A 169 1.22 -24.73 -0.52
CA ALA A 169 0.82 -24.15 -1.81
C ALA A 169 0.96 -22.62 -1.80
N VAL A 170 0.57 -21.97 -0.69
CA VAL A 170 0.73 -20.53 -0.52
C VAL A 170 2.21 -20.13 -0.51
N ILE A 171 3.03 -20.84 0.28
CA ILE A 171 4.48 -20.59 0.34
C ILE A 171 5.12 -20.76 -1.05
N ASP A 172 4.76 -21.83 -1.77
CA ASP A 172 5.28 -22.09 -3.12
C ASP A 172 4.86 -20.99 -4.10
N ALA A 173 3.60 -20.59 -4.09
CA ALA A 173 3.11 -19.49 -4.92
C ALA A 173 3.91 -18.20 -4.68
N TYR A 174 4.09 -17.79 -3.42
CA TYR A 174 4.89 -16.61 -3.09
C TYR A 174 6.36 -16.76 -3.50
N ARG A 175 6.98 -17.92 -3.28
CA ARG A 175 8.36 -18.19 -3.70
C ARG A 175 8.56 -18.03 -5.21
N ARG A 176 7.61 -18.49 -6.01
CA ARG A 176 7.62 -18.35 -7.47
C ARG A 176 7.29 -16.93 -7.93
N LYS A 177 6.34 -16.26 -7.28
CA LYS A 177 5.79 -14.99 -7.76
C LYS A 177 6.52 -13.75 -7.26
N ILE A 178 7.21 -13.79 -6.13
CA ILE A 178 8.05 -12.66 -5.68
C ILE A 178 9.14 -12.30 -6.70
N PRO A 179 9.91 -13.24 -7.26
CA PRO A 179 10.86 -12.92 -8.34
C PRO A 179 10.19 -12.32 -9.58
N VAL A 180 9.02 -12.87 -9.97
CA VAL A 180 8.22 -12.36 -11.10
C VAL A 180 7.78 -10.91 -10.84
N ALA A 181 7.23 -10.61 -9.67
CA ALA A 181 6.81 -9.27 -9.31
C ALA A 181 7.95 -8.25 -9.35
N LYS A 182 9.19 -8.68 -9.05
CA LYS A 182 10.38 -7.82 -9.10
C LYS A 182 10.92 -7.60 -10.51
N ALA A 183 10.81 -8.59 -11.39
CA ALA A 183 11.46 -8.58 -12.69
C ALA A 183 10.52 -8.24 -13.83
N GLU A 184 9.28 -8.69 -13.75
CA GLU A 184 8.37 -8.70 -14.90
C GLU A 184 7.14 -7.81 -14.72
N GLY A 185 6.61 -7.70 -13.49
CA GLY A 185 5.46 -6.83 -13.25
C GLY A 185 4.51 -7.34 -12.16
N PRO A 186 3.36 -6.69 -12.00
CA PRO A 186 2.41 -7.00 -10.95
C PRO A 186 1.91 -8.45 -11.03
N VAL A 187 1.61 -9.00 -9.87
CA VAL A 187 1.04 -10.34 -9.71
C VAL A 187 -0.27 -10.22 -8.96
N LEU A 188 -1.27 -11.01 -9.35
CA LEU A 188 -2.47 -11.23 -8.54
C LEU A 188 -2.51 -12.70 -8.09
N LEU A 189 -2.61 -12.92 -6.79
CA LEU A 189 -2.87 -14.22 -6.18
C LEU A 189 -4.31 -14.28 -5.69
N ASP A 190 -5.08 -15.19 -6.26
CA ASP A 190 -6.45 -15.50 -5.88
C ASP A 190 -6.42 -16.64 -4.87
N LEU A 191 -6.36 -16.31 -3.56
CA LEU A 191 -6.25 -17.28 -2.48
C LEU A 191 -7.65 -17.73 -2.04
N VAL A 192 -8.01 -18.94 -2.38
CA VAL A 192 -9.28 -19.55 -1.97
C VAL A 192 -9.22 -19.89 -0.49
N THR A 193 -10.03 -19.22 0.28
CA THR A 193 -10.11 -19.33 1.73
C THR A 193 -11.56 -19.44 2.21
N TYR A 194 -11.79 -19.45 3.50
CA TYR A 194 -13.12 -19.38 4.08
C TYR A 194 -13.11 -18.65 5.41
N ARG A 195 -14.21 -17.98 5.73
CA ARG A 195 -14.42 -17.29 6.99
C ARG A 195 -15.30 -18.11 7.92
N PHE A 196 -14.73 -18.75 8.96
CA PHE A 196 -15.47 -19.62 9.88
C PHE A 196 -16.49 -18.85 10.74
N SER A 197 -16.11 -17.67 11.22
CA SER A 197 -17.00 -16.80 12.00
C SER A 197 -17.80 -15.84 11.10
N GLY A 198 -18.74 -15.11 11.68
CA GLY A 198 -19.40 -13.99 11.01
C GLY A 198 -18.43 -12.88 10.60
N HIS A 199 -18.89 -11.96 9.78
CA HIS A 199 -18.10 -10.78 9.35
C HIS A 199 -17.67 -9.90 10.54
N SER A 200 -18.52 -9.81 11.54
CA SER A 200 -18.28 -9.05 12.76
C SER A 200 -18.82 -9.81 13.98
N PRO A 201 -18.49 -9.42 15.21
CA PRO A 201 -19.03 -10.06 16.42
C PRO A 201 -20.57 -10.04 16.52
N SER A 202 -21.23 -9.13 15.82
CA SER A 202 -22.70 -9.02 15.78
C SER A 202 -23.33 -9.79 14.61
N ASP A 203 -22.54 -10.36 13.71
CA ASP A 203 -23.05 -11.10 12.56
C ASP A 203 -23.38 -12.54 12.95
N SER A 204 -24.67 -12.89 12.88
CA SER A 204 -25.18 -14.24 13.18
C SER A 204 -24.99 -15.24 12.03
N SER A 205 -24.46 -14.81 10.90
CA SER A 205 -24.16 -15.63 9.71
C SER A 205 -25.39 -16.39 9.14
N THR A 206 -26.58 -15.83 9.24
CA THR A 206 -27.83 -16.45 8.77
C THR A 206 -27.90 -16.67 7.25
N TYR A 207 -26.98 -16.09 6.50
CA TYR A 207 -26.81 -16.25 5.06
C TYR A 207 -26.00 -17.49 4.67
N ARG A 208 -25.53 -18.29 5.64
CA ARG A 208 -24.78 -19.54 5.44
C ARG A 208 -25.45 -20.68 6.19
N THR A 209 -25.36 -21.88 5.64
CA THR A 209 -25.85 -23.07 6.35
C THR A 209 -24.82 -23.57 7.36
N LYS A 210 -25.29 -24.27 8.36
CA LYS A 210 -24.41 -24.89 9.36
C LYS A 210 -23.55 -25.98 8.76
N GLU A 211 -24.12 -26.75 7.87
CA GLU A 211 -23.45 -27.83 7.13
C GLU A 211 -22.30 -27.32 6.26
N GLU A 212 -22.48 -26.15 5.64
CA GLU A 212 -21.41 -25.50 4.87
C GLU A 212 -20.25 -25.10 5.79
N ILE A 213 -20.54 -24.45 6.94
CA ILE A 213 -19.52 -24.03 7.88
C ILE A 213 -18.76 -25.24 8.41
N GLU A 214 -19.47 -26.29 8.83
CA GLU A 214 -18.86 -27.53 9.33
C GLU A 214 -17.98 -28.22 8.30
N ALA A 215 -18.40 -28.21 7.01
CA ALA A 215 -17.60 -28.77 5.93
C ALA A 215 -16.26 -28.02 5.72
N TRP A 216 -16.26 -26.70 5.90
CA TRP A 216 -15.04 -25.90 5.83
C TRP A 216 -14.19 -26.03 7.11
N GLU A 217 -14.80 -26.06 8.29
CA GLU A 217 -14.10 -26.28 9.56
C GLU A 217 -13.37 -27.63 9.59
N ALA A 218 -13.96 -28.67 8.98
CA ALA A 218 -13.32 -29.97 8.85
C ALA A 218 -12.02 -29.93 8.04
N GLN A 219 -11.83 -28.88 7.23
CA GLN A 219 -10.64 -28.64 6.42
C GLN A 219 -9.74 -27.54 7.00
N ASP A 220 -9.93 -27.13 8.27
CA ASP A 220 -9.11 -26.12 8.92
C ASP A 220 -7.62 -26.32 8.62
N SER A 221 -6.99 -25.30 8.06
CA SER A 221 -5.63 -25.39 7.55
C SER A 221 -4.58 -25.69 8.61
N ILE A 222 -4.77 -25.20 9.84
CA ILE A 222 -3.85 -25.43 10.95
C ILE A 222 -3.95 -26.88 11.41
N MET A 223 -5.18 -27.37 11.60
CA MET A 223 -5.43 -28.73 12.06
C MET A 223 -5.05 -29.78 11.01
N SER A 224 -5.40 -29.53 9.77
CA SER A 224 -5.06 -30.41 8.63
C SER A 224 -3.57 -30.49 8.38
N PHE A 225 -2.88 -29.36 8.42
CA PHE A 225 -1.43 -29.31 8.25
C PHE A 225 -0.69 -29.96 9.42
N GLY A 226 -1.17 -29.78 10.65
CA GLY A 226 -0.63 -30.46 11.83
C GLY A 226 -0.68 -31.99 11.68
N LYS A 227 -1.81 -32.55 11.23
CA LYS A 227 -1.92 -33.99 10.92
C LYS A 227 -0.89 -34.43 9.87
N GLN A 228 -0.76 -33.69 8.77
CA GLN A 228 0.20 -34.01 7.71
C GLN A 228 1.65 -34.02 8.22
N ILE A 229 2.02 -33.08 9.11
CA ILE A 229 3.35 -33.03 9.73
C ILE A 229 3.62 -34.28 10.56
N VAL A 230 2.64 -34.70 11.36
CA VAL A 230 2.78 -35.90 12.22
C VAL A 230 2.81 -37.18 11.35
N GLU A 231 1.93 -37.31 10.38
CA GLU A 231 1.90 -38.45 9.45
C GLU A 231 3.21 -38.58 8.65
N ALA A 232 3.77 -37.45 8.21
CA ALA A 232 5.06 -37.38 7.54
C ALA A 232 6.25 -37.58 8.47
N LYS A 233 6.03 -37.74 9.78
CA LYS A 233 7.08 -37.90 10.81
C LYS A 233 8.10 -36.76 10.85
N ILE A 234 7.65 -35.55 10.54
CA ILE A 234 8.45 -34.31 10.61
C ILE A 234 8.50 -33.80 12.04
N ALA A 235 7.38 -33.90 12.76
CA ALA A 235 7.28 -33.63 14.18
C ALA A 235 6.25 -34.59 14.84
N SER A 236 6.38 -34.77 16.14
CA SER A 236 5.40 -35.50 16.95
C SER A 236 4.21 -34.63 17.34
N GLN A 237 3.11 -35.24 17.79
CA GLN A 237 1.97 -34.51 18.35
C GLN A 237 2.38 -33.70 19.56
N ASP A 238 3.20 -34.27 20.48
CA ASP A 238 3.68 -33.57 21.68
C ASP A 238 4.47 -32.31 21.35
N GLU A 239 5.27 -32.32 20.28
CA GLU A 239 5.98 -31.10 19.81
C GLU A 239 5.03 -30.05 19.31
N LEU A 240 3.96 -30.41 18.57
CA LEU A 240 2.93 -29.48 18.13
C LEU A 240 2.14 -28.92 19.31
N ASP A 241 1.79 -29.75 20.29
CA ASP A 241 1.08 -29.34 21.49
C ASP A 241 1.93 -28.37 22.33
N ALA A 242 3.23 -28.58 22.41
CA ALA A 242 4.17 -27.65 23.08
C ALA A 242 4.21 -26.26 22.38
N ILE A 243 4.07 -26.21 21.05
CA ILE A 243 3.93 -24.95 20.32
C ILE A 243 2.64 -24.23 20.74
N TRP A 244 1.50 -24.95 20.82
CA TRP A 244 0.23 -24.38 21.26
C TRP A 244 0.30 -23.80 22.67
N VAL A 245 0.94 -24.51 23.60
CA VAL A 245 1.16 -24.02 24.97
C VAL A 245 1.97 -22.72 24.94
N THR A 246 3.07 -22.71 24.20
CA THR A 246 3.93 -21.52 24.06
C THR A 246 3.18 -20.30 23.48
N VAL A 247 2.38 -20.52 22.43
CA VAL A 247 1.56 -19.46 21.83
C VAL A 247 0.55 -18.92 22.83
N LYS A 248 -0.17 -19.81 23.50
CA LYS A 248 -1.18 -19.45 24.51
C LYS A 248 -0.58 -18.65 25.67
N ASP A 249 0.56 -19.08 26.18
CA ASP A 249 1.26 -18.39 27.28
C ASP A 249 1.72 -16.98 26.85
N ASN A 250 2.29 -16.86 25.65
CA ASN A 250 2.67 -15.56 25.09
C ASN A 250 1.45 -14.63 24.93
N MET A 251 0.34 -15.15 24.41
CA MET A 251 -0.90 -14.39 24.26
C MET A 251 -1.43 -13.91 25.62
N LEU A 252 -1.53 -14.80 26.60
CA LEU A 252 -2.02 -14.47 27.95
C LEU A 252 -1.12 -13.46 28.67
N ARG A 253 0.20 -13.59 28.53
CA ARG A 253 1.15 -12.65 29.12
C ARG A 253 0.99 -11.26 28.53
N ASN A 254 0.97 -11.13 27.21
CA ASN A 254 0.84 -9.85 26.53
C ASN A 254 -0.54 -9.22 26.76
N MET A 255 -1.60 -10.04 26.84
CA MET A 255 -2.93 -9.57 27.22
C MET A 255 -2.95 -8.97 28.64
N LYS A 256 -2.37 -9.65 29.63
CA LYS A 256 -2.29 -9.12 30.99
C LYS A 256 -1.55 -7.79 31.07
N LEU A 257 -0.43 -7.66 30.35
CA LEU A 257 0.31 -6.41 30.27
C LEU A 257 -0.51 -5.29 29.58
N SER A 258 -1.27 -5.62 28.54
CA SER A 258 -2.05 -4.64 27.79
C SER A 258 -3.26 -4.10 28.55
N ILE A 259 -3.86 -4.90 29.45
CA ILE A 259 -5.01 -4.45 30.24
C ILE A 259 -4.64 -3.79 31.56
N ASP A 260 -3.41 -3.94 32.02
CA ASP A 260 -2.88 -3.30 33.23
C ASP A 260 -2.67 -1.80 32.97
N GLU A 261 -3.47 -0.96 33.64
CA GLU A 261 -3.44 0.50 33.42
C GLU A 261 -2.16 1.16 33.94
N THR A 262 -1.45 0.51 34.88
CA THR A 262 -0.16 1.02 35.36
C THR A 262 0.97 0.80 34.35
N VAL A 263 0.86 -0.25 33.53
CA VAL A 263 1.82 -0.60 32.48
C VAL A 263 1.41 0.01 31.14
N SER A 264 0.14 -0.05 30.82
CA SER A 264 -0.47 0.32 29.55
C SER A 264 -1.64 1.28 29.77
N PRO A 265 -1.38 2.54 30.08
CA PRO A 265 -2.42 3.53 30.35
C PRO A 265 -3.26 3.81 29.10
N ARG A 266 -4.46 4.31 29.27
CA ARG A 266 -5.28 4.86 28.18
C ARG A 266 -4.78 6.26 27.81
N ILE A 267 -5.09 6.69 26.59
CA ILE A 267 -4.92 8.09 26.21
C ILE A 267 -6.00 8.91 26.93
N ASP A 268 -5.59 10.00 27.55
CA ASP A 268 -6.51 11.03 28.01
C ASP A 268 -6.76 12.05 26.88
N ILE A 269 -7.77 11.77 26.08
CA ILE A 269 -8.17 12.64 24.96
C ILE A 269 -8.92 13.89 25.39
N PHE A 270 -9.35 13.94 26.69
CA PHE A 270 -10.09 15.05 27.28
C PHE A 270 -9.27 15.87 28.28
N GLY A 271 -8.01 15.51 28.48
CA GLY A 271 -7.10 16.21 29.40
C GLY A 271 -6.72 17.61 28.95
N ALA A 272 -5.98 18.31 29.82
CA ALA A 272 -5.61 19.72 29.62
C ALA A 272 -4.70 19.99 28.39
N GLU A 273 -4.09 18.97 27.81
CA GLU A 273 -3.31 19.06 26.58
C GLU A 273 -4.23 18.80 25.36
N ASN A 274 -5.12 19.74 25.08
CA ASN A 274 -6.11 19.63 24.00
C ASN A 274 -5.52 19.47 22.59
N ASP A 275 -4.21 19.65 22.41
CA ASP A 275 -3.53 19.54 21.11
C ASP A 275 -2.99 18.13 20.81
N TYR A 276 -3.21 17.16 21.71
CA TYR A 276 -2.60 15.83 21.56
C TYR A 276 -2.97 15.14 20.23
N ILE A 277 -4.26 15.11 19.89
CA ILE A 277 -4.71 14.51 18.63
C ILE A 277 -4.22 15.32 17.43
N GLY A 278 -4.29 16.64 17.50
CA GLY A 278 -3.77 17.52 16.46
C GLY A 278 -2.27 17.33 16.19
N ASN A 279 -1.49 17.06 17.23
CA ASN A 279 -0.06 16.80 17.13
C ASN A 279 0.28 15.43 16.52
N LEU A 280 -0.68 14.50 16.48
CA LEU A 280 -0.53 13.23 15.79
C LEU A 280 -0.85 13.31 14.29
N MET A 281 -1.40 14.42 13.83
CA MET A 281 -1.78 14.58 12.43
C MET A 281 -0.55 14.72 11.53
N PHE A 282 -0.63 14.12 10.36
CA PHE A 282 0.43 14.08 9.36
C PHE A 282 0.89 15.45 8.90
N SER A 283 -0.03 16.41 8.80
CA SER A 283 0.24 17.80 8.40
C SER A 283 1.27 18.53 9.28
N ASN A 284 1.50 18.04 10.49
CA ASN A 284 2.50 18.63 11.41
C ASN A 284 3.90 18.04 11.22
N GLN A 285 4.07 17.07 10.34
CA GLN A 285 5.37 16.44 10.09
C GLN A 285 6.01 17.08 8.85
N LYS A 286 7.27 17.47 8.98
CA LYS A 286 8.07 18.03 7.88
C LYS A 286 9.12 17.02 7.46
N VAL A 287 9.29 16.85 6.15
CA VAL A 287 10.48 16.18 5.61
C VAL A 287 11.71 16.95 6.08
N ARG A 288 12.60 16.29 6.83
CA ARG A 288 13.69 16.96 7.53
C ARG A 288 14.98 17.02 6.73
N SER A 289 15.24 16.05 5.85
CA SER A 289 16.42 16.04 4.99
C SER A 289 16.23 15.08 3.82
N PHE A 290 16.82 15.43 2.67
CA PHE A 290 17.02 14.51 1.56
C PHE A 290 18.43 13.91 1.67
N ASP A 291 18.66 12.77 1.01
CA ASP A 291 20.01 12.23 0.81
C ASP A 291 20.78 13.23 -0.07
N GLU A 292 21.71 13.99 0.55
CA GLU A 292 22.50 15.03 -0.14
C GLU A 292 23.43 14.45 -1.22
N THR A 293 23.68 13.14 -1.19
CA THR A 293 24.49 12.47 -2.22
C THR A 293 23.70 12.19 -3.49
N ARG A 294 22.37 12.13 -3.41
CA ARG A 294 21.48 11.89 -4.53
C ARG A 294 21.26 13.18 -5.30
N LYS A 295 21.63 13.19 -6.57
CA LYS A 295 21.38 14.33 -7.47
C LYS A 295 20.11 14.09 -8.29
N PRO A 296 19.37 15.16 -8.63
CA PRO A 296 18.24 15.05 -9.53
C PRO A 296 18.65 14.47 -10.89
N ASP A 297 17.93 13.47 -11.33
CA ASP A 297 18.08 12.91 -12.68
C ASP A 297 17.29 13.79 -13.66
N VAL A 298 18.00 14.42 -14.58
CA VAL A 298 17.47 15.32 -15.61
C VAL A 298 18.19 15.10 -16.92
N LEU A 299 17.48 15.28 -18.04
CA LEU A 299 18.00 15.04 -19.39
C LEU A 299 18.72 16.25 -19.98
N LEU A 300 18.32 17.47 -19.57
CA LEU A 300 18.89 18.73 -20.03
C LEU A 300 19.17 19.65 -18.85
N PRO A 301 20.16 20.57 -18.97
CA PRO A 301 20.30 21.68 -18.04
C PRO A 301 19.01 22.52 -17.98
N LYS A 302 18.75 23.14 -16.85
CA LYS A 302 17.52 23.91 -16.62
C LYS A 302 17.27 25.01 -17.64
N GLU A 303 18.33 25.70 -18.02
CA GLU A 303 18.31 26.81 -18.99
C GLU A 303 17.94 26.35 -20.41
N GLU A 304 18.19 25.09 -20.72
CA GLU A 304 17.88 24.47 -21.99
C GLU A 304 16.47 23.85 -22.04
N CYS A 305 15.80 23.73 -20.89
CA CYS A 305 14.43 23.23 -20.81
C CYS A 305 13.49 24.11 -21.62
N PRO A 306 12.76 23.56 -22.64
CA PRO A 306 11.87 24.37 -23.50
C PRO A 306 10.82 25.15 -22.70
N ARG A 307 10.32 24.59 -21.61
CA ARG A 307 9.35 25.28 -20.75
C ARG A 307 9.96 26.51 -20.06
N VAL A 308 11.17 26.40 -19.56
CA VAL A 308 11.88 27.51 -18.93
C VAL A 308 12.10 28.63 -19.95
N GLN A 309 12.56 28.28 -21.17
CA GLN A 309 12.78 29.24 -22.26
C GLN A 309 11.49 29.91 -22.71
N GLN A 310 10.37 29.20 -22.72
CA GLN A 310 9.05 29.78 -23.05
C GLN A 310 8.59 30.78 -22.00
N ILE A 311 8.76 30.45 -20.72
CA ILE A 311 8.37 31.32 -19.60
C ILE A 311 9.25 32.58 -19.59
N ALA A 312 10.55 32.44 -19.82
CA ALA A 312 11.51 33.56 -19.82
C ALA A 312 11.21 34.65 -20.87
N LYS A 313 10.51 34.28 -21.97
CA LYS A 313 10.09 35.22 -23.03
C LYS A 313 8.82 36.00 -22.68
N LYS A 314 8.17 35.75 -21.57
CA LYS A 314 6.91 36.38 -21.19
C LYS A 314 7.11 37.56 -20.27
N THR A 315 6.30 38.61 -20.48
CA THR A 315 6.22 39.74 -19.55
C THR A 315 5.31 39.38 -18.36
N ARG A 316 5.70 39.79 -17.17
CA ARG A 316 4.89 39.60 -15.95
C ARG A 316 3.80 40.66 -15.81
N PHE A 317 3.81 41.70 -16.65
CA PHE A 317 2.84 42.78 -16.64
C PHE A 317 1.89 42.66 -17.82
N GLY A 318 0.60 42.92 -17.58
CA GLY A 318 -0.45 42.90 -18.58
C GLY A 318 -0.50 44.14 -19.49
N LEU A 319 0.25 45.19 -19.12
CA LEU A 319 0.38 46.44 -19.88
C LEU A 319 1.84 46.66 -20.29
N ASP A 320 2.07 47.28 -21.41
CA ASP A 320 3.38 47.69 -21.84
C ASP A 320 3.79 49.09 -21.23
N ALA A 321 4.93 49.61 -21.59
CA ALA A 321 5.44 50.91 -21.08
C ALA A 321 4.52 52.11 -21.44
N ASP A 322 3.71 51.96 -22.51
CA ASP A 322 2.76 52.99 -22.96
C ASP A 322 1.35 52.80 -22.38
N GLY A 323 1.18 51.80 -21.46
CA GLY A 323 -0.09 51.49 -20.86
C GLY A 323 -1.08 50.70 -21.76
N LYS A 324 -0.60 50.15 -22.87
CA LYS A 324 -1.42 49.33 -23.76
C LYS A 324 -1.41 47.89 -23.35
N PRO A 325 -2.55 47.18 -23.51
CA PRO A 325 -2.63 45.74 -23.18
C PRO A 325 -1.63 44.92 -24.05
N VAL A 326 -0.81 44.13 -23.34
CA VAL A 326 0.08 43.14 -23.98
C VAL A 326 -0.77 41.94 -24.42
N SER A 327 -0.46 41.35 -25.58
CA SER A 327 -1.20 40.20 -26.06
C SER A 327 -1.15 39.04 -25.06
N LYS A 328 -2.26 38.33 -24.89
CA LYS A 328 -2.41 37.20 -23.94
C LYS A 328 -1.28 36.15 -24.03
N ASN A 329 -0.75 35.92 -25.24
CA ASN A 329 0.31 34.96 -25.49
C ASN A 329 1.69 35.41 -24.96
N ARG A 330 1.89 36.72 -24.78
CA ARG A 330 3.13 37.32 -24.25
C ARG A 330 3.10 37.58 -22.77
N VAL A 331 1.92 37.50 -22.15
CA VAL A 331 1.77 37.72 -20.70
C VAL A 331 1.95 36.43 -19.95
N TYR A 332 2.64 36.48 -18.83
CA TYR A 332 2.77 35.40 -17.86
C TYR A 332 1.40 35.02 -17.32
N GLN A 333 1.06 33.75 -17.39
CA GLN A 333 -0.25 33.21 -17.03
C GLN A 333 -0.17 32.42 -15.73
N LEU A 334 -1.28 32.16 -15.08
CA LEU A 334 -1.37 31.34 -13.87
C LEU A 334 -0.68 29.97 -14.05
N ARG A 335 -0.88 29.30 -15.18
CA ARG A 335 -0.20 28.04 -15.49
C ARG A 335 1.33 28.14 -15.53
N ASP A 336 1.87 29.30 -15.91
CA ASP A 336 3.32 29.56 -15.90
C ASP A 336 3.81 29.73 -14.47
N GLY A 337 2.99 30.38 -13.62
CA GLY A 337 3.26 30.53 -12.18
C GLY A 337 3.19 29.20 -11.38
N ILE A 338 2.39 28.24 -11.86
CA ILE A 338 2.37 26.89 -11.29
C ILE A 338 3.56 26.06 -11.82
N ALA A 339 3.88 26.19 -13.10
CA ALA A 339 4.97 25.45 -13.75
C ALA A 339 6.37 25.82 -13.18
N GLU A 340 6.61 27.10 -12.92
CA GLU A 340 7.93 27.60 -12.48
C GLU A 340 8.45 26.92 -11.19
N PRO A 341 7.70 26.87 -10.09
CA PRO A 341 8.13 26.17 -8.88
C PRO A 341 8.26 24.66 -9.08
N ILE A 342 7.40 24.04 -9.87
CA ILE A 342 7.48 22.61 -10.18
C ILE A 342 8.78 22.29 -10.92
N ILE A 343 9.11 23.07 -11.97
CA ILE A 343 10.37 22.91 -12.70
C ILE A 343 11.56 23.07 -11.75
N ASN A 344 11.56 24.13 -10.92
CA ASN A 344 12.62 24.34 -9.97
C ASN A 344 12.82 23.12 -9.08
N LYS A 345 11.74 22.55 -8.58
CA LYS A 345 11.77 21.36 -7.74
C LYS A 345 12.31 20.13 -8.48
N PHE A 346 12.00 19.93 -9.75
CA PHE A 346 12.59 18.83 -10.53
C PHE A 346 14.12 18.91 -10.62
N TYR A 347 14.69 20.09 -10.58
CA TYR A 347 16.15 20.32 -10.60
C TYR A 347 16.79 20.37 -9.19
N GLU A 348 16.00 20.53 -8.15
CA GLU A 348 16.47 20.62 -6.75
C GLU A 348 16.27 19.29 -6.00
N ASP A 349 15.15 18.63 -6.23
CA ASP A 349 14.68 17.48 -5.47
C ASP A 349 14.79 16.19 -6.30
N PRO A 350 15.74 15.30 -5.96
CA PRO A 350 15.92 14.04 -6.68
C PRO A 350 14.77 13.03 -6.46
N THR A 351 13.90 13.28 -5.49
CA THR A 351 12.80 12.38 -5.16
C THR A 351 11.50 12.78 -5.83
N LEU A 352 11.41 14.00 -6.40
CA LEU A 352 10.17 14.48 -7.01
C LEU A 352 9.79 13.65 -8.23
N VAL A 353 8.57 13.11 -8.17
CA VAL A 353 7.87 12.46 -9.27
C VAL A 353 6.54 13.17 -9.51
N ALA A 354 6.18 13.40 -10.76
CA ALA A 354 4.88 13.93 -11.14
C ALA A 354 4.20 12.97 -12.11
N PHE A 355 2.96 12.64 -11.82
CA PHE A 355 2.16 11.75 -12.66
C PHE A 355 0.68 12.17 -12.64
N GLY A 356 -0.05 11.78 -13.66
CA GLY A 356 -1.46 12.09 -13.80
C GLY A 356 -1.95 11.89 -15.22
N GLU A 357 -3.20 12.24 -15.46
CA GLU A 357 -3.84 12.09 -16.76
C GLU A 357 -3.25 13.08 -17.78
N ASP A 358 -2.67 12.58 -18.88
CA ASP A 358 -2.09 13.35 -19.97
C ASP A 358 -1.08 14.44 -19.54
N VAL A 359 -0.37 14.25 -18.43
CA VAL A 359 0.52 15.28 -17.89
C VAL A 359 1.85 15.39 -18.62
N ARG A 360 2.35 14.29 -19.19
CA ARG A 360 3.64 14.25 -19.85
C ARG A 360 3.59 14.94 -21.23
N ASP A 361 3.08 14.26 -22.23
CA ASP A 361 3.22 14.70 -23.63
C ASP A 361 2.26 15.85 -23.98
N TRP A 362 1.05 15.80 -23.47
CA TRP A 362 0.11 16.92 -23.61
C TRP A 362 0.42 18.08 -22.67
N GLY A 363 0.96 17.79 -21.48
CA GLY A 363 1.27 18.79 -20.44
C GLY A 363 0.15 19.04 -19.45
N GLY A 364 -0.84 18.12 -19.38
CA GLY A 364 -2.03 18.23 -18.56
C GLY A 364 -3.12 19.15 -19.15
N ALA A 365 -4.32 19.10 -18.61
CA ALA A 365 -5.51 19.82 -19.10
C ALA A 365 -5.29 21.33 -19.30
N PHE A 366 -4.42 21.95 -18.51
CA PHE A 366 -4.09 23.38 -18.61
C PHE A 366 -2.66 23.63 -19.12
N ALA A 367 -2.02 22.61 -19.66
CA ALA A 367 -0.66 22.68 -20.22
C ALA A 367 0.42 23.23 -19.21
N VAL A 368 0.29 22.87 -17.94
CA VAL A 368 1.26 23.23 -16.90
C VAL A 368 2.61 22.59 -17.18
N TYR A 369 2.62 21.29 -17.51
CA TYR A 369 3.84 20.49 -17.77
C TYR A 369 4.34 20.56 -19.21
N ARG A 370 3.62 21.21 -20.13
CA ARG A 370 4.00 21.28 -21.56
C ARG A 370 5.41 21.86 -21.74
N GLY A 371 6.27 21.12 -22.45
CA GLY A 371 7.66 21.50 -22.72
C GLY A 371 8.64 21.14 -21.60
N MET A 372 8.25 20.21 -20.71
CA MET A 372 9.14 19.60 -19.70
C MET A 372 9.67 18.22 -20.12
N THR A 373 9.06 17.58 -21.11
CA THR A 373 9.36 16.20 -21.51
C THR A 373 10.76 16.00 -22.04
N GLU A 374 11.35 17.02 -22.68
CA GLU A 374 12.71 16.96 -23.19
C GLU A 374 13.76 17.05 -22.08
N ALA A 375 13.38 17.62 -20.93
CA ALA A 375 14.28 17.86 -19.81
C ALA A 375 14.09 16.88 -18.63
N ILE A 376 12.89 16.31 -18.48
CA ILE A 376 12.54 15.44 -17.36
C ILE A 376 12.32 14.01 -17.87
N PRO A 377 13.04 13.01 -17.33
CA PRO A 377 12.93 11.62 -17.78
C PRO A 377 11.57 11.00 -17.43
N TYR A 378 11.22 9.92 -18.10
CA TYR A 378 9.92 9.26 -17.98
C TYR A 378 9.57 8.85 -16.55
N HIS A 379 10.49 8.28 -15.81
CA HIS A 379 10.26 7.80 -14.44
C HIS A 379 10.02 8.94 -13.43
N ARG A 380 10.22 10.19 -13.81
CA ARG A 380 9.95 11.37 -12.99
C ARG A 380 8.76 12.22 -13.47
N LEU A 381 8.36 12.06 -14.74
CA LEU A 381 7.16 12.71 -15.30
C LEU A 381 6.50 11.75 -16.28
N PHE A 382 5.32 11.23 -15.95
CA PHE A 382 4.64 10.21 -16.78
C PHE A 382 3.13 10.31 -16.72
N ASP A 383 2.49 9.74 -17.73
CA ASP A 383 1.04 9.66 -17.83
C ASP A 383 0.48 8.46 -17.07
N THR A 384 -0.73 8.62 -16.55
CA THR A 384 -1.52 7.54 -15.96
C THR A 384 -2.77 7.29 -16.79
N PRO A 385 -3.47 6.16 -16.60
CA PRO A 385 -4.85 6.03 -17.05
C PRO A 385 -5.75 7.11 -16.42
N ILE A 386 -6.96 7.30 -16.93
CA ILE A 386 -8.02 8.05 -16.23
C ILE A 386 -8.41 7.22 -15.00
N ALA A 387 -7.83 7.55 -13.86
CA ALA A 387 -7.84 6.75 -12.65
C ALA A 387 -7.69 7.64 -11.40
N ALA A 388 -8.64 8.54 -11.18
CA ALA A 388 -8.52 9.60 -10.19
C ALA A 388 -8.23 9.08 -8.76
N ALA A 389 -8.88 8.00 -8.32
CA ALA A 389 -8.65 7.41 -7.01
C ALA A 389 -7.26 6.76 -6.92
N GLY A 390 -6.80 6.13 -8.01
CA GLY A 390 -5.47 5.54 -8.12
C GLY A 390 -4.36 6.58 -8.10
N ILE A 391 -4.55 7.71 -8.77
CA ILE A 391 -3.60 8.84 -8.79
C ILE A 391 -3.49 9.43 -7.39
N VAL A 392 -4.62 9.78 -6.75
CA VAL A 392 -4.62 10.39 -5.41
C VAL A 392 -4.10 9.39 -4.36
N GLY A 393 -4.58 8.15 -4.38
CA GLY A 393 -4.14 7.12 -3.43
C GLY A 393 -2.64 6.82 -3.57
N GLY A 394 -2.15 6.70 -4.82
CA GLY A 394 -0.74 6.48 -5.11
C GLY A 394 0.16 7.62 -4.66
N SER A 395 -0.31 8.87 -4.75
CA SER A 395 0.45 10.05 -4.32
C SER A 395 0.66 10.11 -2.80
N ILE A 396 -0.25 9.54 -2.01
CA ILE A 396 -0.16 9.53 -0.55
C ILE A 396 1.00 8.63 -0.10
N GLU A 397 1.15 7.47 -0.72
CA GLU A 397 2.15 6.48 -0.33
C GLU A 397 3.56 6.82 -0.85
N ASP A 398 3.68 7.46 -2.00
CA ASP A 398 4.97 7.90 -2.51
C ASP A 398 5.65 8.89 -1.54
N TRP A 399 4.85 9.64 -0.79
CA TRP A 399 5.33 10.59 0.23
C TRP A 399 5.66 9.94 1.59
N SER A 400 5.01 8.81 1.95
CA SER A 400 5.17 8.16 3.27
C SER A 400 6.36 7.19 3.37
N GLY A 401 6.97 6.83 2.25
CA GLY A 401 7.98 5.77 2.16
C GLY A 401 9.34 6.04 2.80
N GLU A 402 9.63 7.25 3.27
CA GLU A 402 10.93 7.64 3.86
C GLU A 402 10.93 7.80 5.40
N ARG A 403 9.95 7.26 6.10
CA ARG A 403 9.87 7.36 7.57
C ARG A 403 10.22 6.08 8.29
#